data_6705b226b2fa9aebe844d8630abb9668
#
_entry.id   6705b226b2fa9aebe844d8630abb9668
#
_cell.length_a   1.000
_cell.length_b   1.000
_cell.length_c   1.000
_cell.angle_alpha   90.00
_cell.angle_beta   90.00
_cell.angle_gamma   90.00
#
_symmetry.space_group_name_H-M   'P 1'
#
loop_
_entity.id
_entity.type
_entity.pdbx_description
1 polymer ?
#
loop_
_entity_poly.entity_id
_entity_poly.type
_entity_poly.pdbx_seq_one_letter_code
_entity_poly.pdbx_strand_id
1 'polypeptide(L)'
;MVPVAPTSPVAPALSLGSPAILPYRSGLPVPAGYHVEHRAASGLIGTGIGTIALGYVVGLGVASSHDFDGSLGWMAVPVIGAWPAVAGSHISCSAQDVPAAKQCLSDAYNQATTIAVVAVDGMVQATGVVLLVAGLLSGHSELVRDDLQVSARQRPEGGFDIGVRGSF
;
A
#
# COMPACT_ATOMS: atom_id res chain seq x y z
N MET A 1 -62.56 13.92 18.49
CA MET A 1 -61.13 13.60 18.63
C MET A 1 -60.49 13.96 17.30
N VAL A 2 -59.69 15.04 17.25
CA VAL A 2 -58.96 15.47 16.05
C VAL A 2 -57.57 14.81 16.08
N PRO A 3 -57.18 14.07 15.03
CA PRO A 3 -55.87 13.44 15.00
C PRO A 3 -54.78 14.55 14.89
N VAL A 4 -53.84 14.58 15.84
CA VAL A 4 -52.68 15.44 15.81
C VAL A 4 -51.74 14.85 14.78
N ALA A 5 -51.47 15.60 13.70
CA ALA A 5 -50.48 15.22 12.68
C ALA A 5 -49.09 15.17 13.32
N PRO A 6 -48.27 14.16 13.02
CA PRO A 6 -46.88 14.10 13.49
C PRO A 6 -46.11 15.29 12.93
N THR A 7 -45.58 16.13 13.82
CA THR A 7 -44.65 17.22 13.45
C THR A 7 -43.34 16.58 12.95
N SER A 8 -43.10 16.70 11.67
CA SER A 8 -41.81 16.31 11.09
C SER A 8 -40.68 17.09 11.77
N PRO A 9 -39.60 16.42 12.22
CA PRO A 9 -38.47 17.11 12.80
C PRO A 9 -37.86 18.07 11.75
N VAL A 10 -37.85 19.36 12.06
CA VAL A 10 -37.18 20.36 11.24
C VAL A 10 -35.68 20.06 11.30
N ALA A 11 -35.12 19.65 10.16
CA ALA A 11 -33.68 19.46 10.04
C ALA A 11 -32.96 20.80 10.33
N PRO A 12 -31.95 20.82 11.21
CA PRO A 12 -31.22 22.05 11.47
C PRO A 12 -30.57 22.56 10.18
N ALA A 13 -30.83 23.84 9.86
CA ALA A 13 -30.22 24.49 8.72
C ALA A 13 -28.70 24.51 8.90
N LEU A 14 -27.98 23.94 7.93
CA LEU A 14 -26.51 23.95 7.93
C LEU A 14 -26.01 25.38 7.85
N SER A 15 -25.29 25.82 8.87
CA SER A 15 -24.66 27.13 8.87
C SER A 15 -23.48 27.13 7.87
N LEU A 16 -23.24 28.29 7.22
CA LEU A 16 -22.15 28.57 6.26
C LEU A 16 -20.71 28.40 6.84
N GLY A 17 -20.53 27.59 7.86
CA GLY A 17 -19.25 27.29 8.51
C GLY A 17 -19.10 25.83 8.93
N SER A 18 -20.05 24.95 8.52
CA SER A 18 -19.92 23.53 8.86
C SER A 18 -18.74 22.89 8.15
N PRO A 19 -17.92 22.07 8.82
CA PRO A 19 -16.75 21.44 8.21
C PRO A 19 -17.17 20.52 7.04
N ALA A 20 -16.35 20.49 6.00
CA ALA A 20 -16.61 19.69 4.80
C ALA A 20 -16.53 18.18 5.07
N ILE A 21 -15.79 17.78 6.10
CA ILE A 21 -15.57 16.39 6.51
C ILE A 21 -15.74 16.28 8.01
N LEU A 22 -16.51 15.30 8.46
CA LEU A 22 -16.74 14.98 9.87
C LEU A 22 -16.47 13.49 10.12
N PRO A 23 -15.90 13.11 11.27
CA PRO A 23 -15.74 11.71 11.62
C PRO A 23 -17.12 11.08 11.82
N TYR A 24 -17.39 9.95 11.15
CA TYR A 24 -18.62 9.19 11.30
C TYR A 24 -18.46 8.05 12.30
N ARG A 25 -19.45 7.91 13.20
CA ARG A 25 -19.57 6.73 14.05
C ARG A 25 -20.78 5.93 13.58
N SER A 26 -20.56 4.64 13.30
CA SER A 26 -21.63 3.72 12.90
C SER A 26 -22.77 3.70 13.92
N GLY A 27 -24.02 3.79 13.43
CA GLY A 27 -25.22 3.82 14.27
C GLY A 27 -25.76 5.21 14.59
N LEU A 28 -25.04 6.29 14.24
CA LEU A 28 -25.61 7.64 14.35
C LEU A 28 -26.38 8.01 13.06
N PRO A 29 -27.47 8.79 13.17
CA PRO A 29 -28.17 9.28 11.99
C PRO A 29 -27.27 10.23 11.20
N VAL A 30 -27.29 10.09 9.87
CA VAL A 30 -26.55 10.96 8.97
C VAL A 30 -27.24 12.31 8.90
N PRO A 31 -26.57 13.44 9.20
CA PRO A 31 -27.15 14.78 9.09
C PRO A 31 -27.56 15.09 7.65
N ALA A 32 -28.60 15.89 7.45
CA ALA A 32 -29.02 16.33 6.12
C ALA A 32 -27.86 17.09 5.43
N GLY A 33 -27.63 16.80 4.16
CA GLY A 33 -26.55 17.39 3.37
C GLY A 33 -25.18 16.74 3.56
N TYR A 34 -25.13 15.55 4.18
CA TYR A 34 -23.95 14.71 4.27
C TYR A 34 -24.26 13.29 3.80
N HIS A 35 -23.27 12.64 3.22
CA HIS A 35 -23.29 11.19 2.97
C HIS A 35 -22.10 10.51 3.63
N VAL A 36 -22.22 9.20 3.87
CA VAL A 36 -21.13 8.38 4.43
C VAL A 36 -20.23 7.93 3.29
N GLU A 37 -18.98 8.36 3.31
CA GLU A 37 -17.94 7.87 2.43
C GLU A 37 -16.98 6.95 3.18
N HIS A 38 -16.67 5.80 2.59
CA HIS A 38 -15.70 4.87 3.15
C HIS A 38 -14.34 5.10 2.50
N ARG A 39 -13.36 5.53 3.30
CA ARG A 39 -12.01 5.80 2.83
C ARG A 39 -11.03 4.79 3.37
N ALA A 40 -10.27 4.18 2.47
CA ALA A 40 -9.15 3.33 2.85
C ALA A 40 -8.03 4.16 3.51
N ALA A 41 -7.25 3.52 4.38
CA ALA A 41 -6.14 4.18 5.07
C ALA A 41 -4.98 4.46 4.10
N SER A 42 -5.07 5.56 3.34
CA SER A 42 -4.12 5.93 2.26
C SER A 42 -2.67 6.00 2.73
N GLY A 43 -2.42 6.41 3.98
CA GLY A 43 -1.09 6.44 4.57
C GLY A 43 -0.45 5.04 4.66
N LEU A 44 -1.20 4.04 5.13
CA LEU A 44 -0.71 2.65 5.19
C LEU A 44 -0.49 2.07 3.79
N ILE A 45 -1.41 2.34 2.86
CA ILE A 45 -1.30 1.89 1.47
C ILE A 45 -0.04 2.48 0.83
N GLY A 46 0.15 3.79 0.94
CA GLY A 46 1.32 4.47 0.39
C GLY A 46 2.64 3.97 1.00
N THR A 47 2.67 3.77 2.32
CA THR A 47 3.84 3.20 3.01
C THR A 47 4.10 1.76 2.54
N GLY A 48 3.06 0.94 2.42
CA GLY A 48 3.19 -0.44 1.94
C GLY A 48 3.77 -0.52 0.53
N ILE A 49 3.23 0.27 -0.41
CA ILE A 49 3.74 0.34 -1.78
C ILE A 49 5.19 0.83 -1.81
N GLY A 50 5.50 1.89 -1.06
CA GLY A 50 6.87 2.44 -0.99
C GLY A 50 7.87 1.43 -0.43
N THR A 51 7.51 0.67 0.60
CA THR A 51 8.33 -0.37 1.19
C THR A 51 8.61 -1.51 0.20
N ILE A 52 7.58 -1.98 -0.52
CA ILE A 52 7.74 -3.01 -1.56
C ILE A 52 8.66 -2.51 -2.67
N ALA A 53 8.44 -1.28 -3.18
CA ALA A 53 9.23 -0.71 -4.26
C ALA A 53 10.70 -0.55 -3.86
N LEU A 54 10.97 -0.05 -2.65
CA LEU A 54 12.34 0.10 -2.15
C LEU A 54 13.05 -1.25 -2.04
N GLY A 55 12.43 -2.24 -1.40
CA GLY A 55 12.97 -3.60 -1.32
C GLY A 55 13.24 -4.17 -2.70
N TYR A 56 12.28 -4.06 -3.61
CA TYR A 56 12.47 -4.56 -4.98
C TYR A 56 13.65 -3.94 -5.71
N VAL A 57 13.87 -2.63 -5.59
CA VAL A 57 15.04 -1.96 -6.19
C VAL A 57 16.35 -2.46 -5.59
N VAL A 58 16.40 -2.66 -4.26
CA VAL A 58 17.58 -3.22 -3.58
C VAL A 58 17.82 -4.66 -4.04
N GLY A 59 16.77 -5.50 -4.06
CA GLY A 59 16.86 -6.88 -4.52
C GLY A 59 17.37 -7.01 -5.97
N LEU A 60 16.83 -6.18 -6.88
CA LEU A 60 17.33 -6.10 -8.26
C LEU A 60 18.79 -5.66 -8.32
N GLY A 61 19.22 -4.72 -7.47
CA GLY A 61 20.60 -4.27 -7.38
C GLY A 61 21.54 -5.43 -7.00
N VAL A 62 21.15 -6.24 -6.02
CA VAL A 62 21.91 -7.45 -5.62
C VAL A 62 21.93 -8.47 -6.75
N ALA A 63 20.80 -8.78 -7.35
CA ALA A 63 20.72 -9.77 -8.43
C ALA A 63 21.54 -9.34 -9.66
N SER A 64 21.49 -8.06 -10.02
CA SER A 64 22.25 -7.52 -11.16
C SER A 64 23.76 -7.54 -10.91
N SER A 65 24.23 -7.34 -9.67
CA SER A 65 25.66 -7.45 -9.33
C SER A 65 26.20 -8.87 -9.43
N HIS A 66 25.32 -9.86 -9.53
CA HIS A 66 25.61 -11.27 -9.76
C HIS A 66 25.09 -11.78 -11.12
N ASP A 67 24.85 -10.89 -12.08
CA ASP A 67 24.37 -11.21 -13.45
C ASP A 67 23.08 -12.06 -13.49
N PHE A 68 22.26 -11.99 -12.42
CA PHE A 68 21.07 -12.83 -12.23
C PHE A 68 21.35 -14.33 -12.27
N ASP A 69 22.57 -14.73 -11.93
CA ASP A 69 22.99 -16.13 -12.03
C ASP A 69 22.28 -17.03 -11.01
N GLY A 70 22.03 -18.26 -11.40
CA GLY A 70 21.43 -19.29 -10.56
C GLY A 70 20.08 -18.90 -9.95
N SER A 71 19.94 -19.06 -8.64
CA SER A 71 18.71 -18.77 -7.91
C SER A 71 18.40 -17.27 -7.79
N LEU A 72 19.39 -16.38 -7.99
CA LEU A 72 19.19 -14.93 -7.93
C LEU A 72 18.34 -14.40 -9.08
N GLY A 73 18.18 -15.14 -10.17
CA GLY A 73 17.25 -14.81 -11.25
C GLY A 73 15.80 -14.65 -10.78
N TRP A 74 15.41 -15.32 -9.70
CA TRP A 74 14.08 -15.17 -9.10
C TRP A 74 13.82 -13.77 -8.52
N MET A 75 14.86 -13.01 -8.18
CA MET A 75 14.71 -11.63 -7.68
C MET A 75 14.06 -10.68 -8.69
N ALA A 76 14.00 -11.07 -9.97
CA ALA A 76 13.22 -10.34 -10.98
C ALA A 76 11.70 -10.37 -10.72
N VAL A 77 11.22 -11.28 -9.86
CA VAL A 77 9.81 -11.38 -9.49
C VAL A 77 9.60 -10.64 -8.17
N PRO A 78 8.88 -9.50 -8.17
CA PRO A 78 8.68 -8.72 -6.95
C PRO A 78 7.91 -9.52 -5.89
N VAL A 79 8.22 -9.28 -4.61
CA VAL A 79 7.60 -9.87 -3.42
C VAL A 79 7.92 -11.37 -3.22
N ILE A 80 7.78 -12.18 -4.26
CA ILE A 80 7.93 -13.65 -4.13
C ILE A 80 9.37 -14.08 -4.40
N GLY A 81 10.11 -13.34 -5.22
CA GLY A 81 11.41 -13.76 -5.76
C GLY A 81 12.51 -13.98 -4.73
N ALA A 82 12.49 -13.27 -3.62
CA ALA A 82 13.47 -13.45 -2.55
C ALA A 82 13.45 -14.87 -1.93
N TRP A 83 12.27 -15.48 -1.81
CA TRP A 83 12.12 -16.78 -1.15
C TRP A 83 12.75 -17.95 -1.93
N PRO A 84 12.45 -18.16 -3.23
CA PRO A 84 13.14 -19.17 -4.02
C PRO A 84 14.62 -18.82 -4.24
N ALA A 85 15.02 -17.53 -4.28
CA ALA A 85 16.40 -17.14 -4.33
C ALA A 85 17.19 -17.65 -3.11
N VAL A 86 16.66 -17.46 -1.89
CA VAL A 86 17.25 -18.00 -0.65
C VAL A 86 17.21 -19.53 -0.62
N ALA A 87 16.06 -20.14 -0.95
CA ALA A 87 15.90 -21.59 -0.90
C ALA A 87 16.79 -22.34 -1.89
N GLY A 88 17.09 -21.73 -3.05
CA GLY A 88 17.99 -22.29 -4.07
C GLY A 88 19.48 -22.03 -3.82
N SER A 89 19.82 -21.21 -2.81
CA SER A 89 21.20 -20.88 -2.51
C SER A 89 21.86 -21.97 -1.68
N HIS A 90 23.04 -22.41 -2.09
CA HIS A 90 23.83 -23.43 -1.39
C HIS A 90 25.22 -22.89 -1.13
N ILE A 91 25.67 -22.95 0.12
CA ILE A 91 27.06 -22.67 0.50
C ILE A 91 27.83 -23.97 0.35
N SER A 92 28.69 -24.05 -0.66
CA SER A 92 29.56 -25.19 -0.89
C SER A 92 31.02 -24.78 -0.81
N CYS A 93 31.78 -25.53 -0.04
CA CYS A 93 33.19 -25.28 0.15
C CYS A 93 33.93 -26.62 0.17
N SER A 94 34.85 -26.84 -0.76
CA SER A 94 35.78 -27.97 -0.75
C SER A 94 37.20 -27.46 -0.88
N ALA A 95 38.00 -27.62 0.15
CA ALA A 95 39.41 -27.20 0.16
C ALA A 95 40.32 -28.41 0.32
N GLN A 96 41.28 -28.56 -0.57
CA GLN A 96 42.25 -29.63 -0.53
C GLN A 96 43.63 -29.19 0.02
N ASP A 97 43.85 -27.86 0.10
CA ASP A 97 45.09 -27.25 0.61
C ASP A 97 44.81 -25.94 1.36
N VAL A 98 45.82 -25.38 2.04
CA VAL A 98 45.68 -24.15 2.87
C VAL A 98 45.33 -22.90 2.03
N PRO A 99 45.88 -22.62 0.85
CA PRO A 99 45.44 -21.47 0.05
C PRO A 99 44.03 -21.64 -0.47
N ALA A 100 43.60 -22.83 -0.89
CA ALA A 100 42.22 -23.12 -1.28
C ALA A 100 41.26 -22.98 -0.09
N ALA A 101 41.67 -23.32 1.13
CA ALA A 101 40.85 -23.13 2.33
C ALA A 101 40.56 -21.64 2.63
N LYS A 102 41.52 -20.73 2.44
CA LYS A 102 41.34 -19.29 2.63
C LYS A 102 40.34 -18.71 1.61
N GLN A 103 40.53 -19.08 0.35
CA GLN A 103 39.66 -18.64 -0.73
C GLN A 103 38.22 -19.16 -0.52
N CYS A 104 38.08 -20.43 -0.20
CA CYS A 104 36.83 -21.07 0.13
C CYS A 104 36.08 -20.36 1.29
N LEU A 105 36.79 -19.97 2.35
CA LEU A 105 36.19 -19.24 3.48
C LEU A 105 35.71 -17.85 3.05
N SER A 106 36.46 -17.14 2.20
CA SER A 106 36.06 -15.85 1.66
C SER A 106 34.79 -15.97 0.79
N ASP A 107 34.75 -16.98 -0.07
CA ASP A 107 33.62 -17.22 -0.96
C ASP A 107 32.36 -17.62 -0.15
N ALA A 108 32.53 -18.48 0.86
CA ALA A 108 31.45 -18.85 1.76
C ALA A 108 30.89 -17.65 2.55
N TYR A 109 31.77 -16.75 3.01
CA TYR A 109 31.35 -15.53 3.69
C TYR A 109 30.56 -14.59 2.76
N ASN A 110 31.06 -14.38 1.54
CA ASN A 110 30.36 -13.55 0.56
C ASN A 110 28.99 -14.13 0.21
N GLN A 111 28.90 -15.45 0.00
CA GLN A 111 27.67 -16.15 -0.28
C GLN A 111 26.68 -16.04 0.88
N ALA A 112 27.14 -16.25 2.12
CA ALA A 112 26.32 -16.12 3.33
C ALA A 112 25.76 -14.69 3.48
N THR A 113 26.61 -13.68 3.19
CA THR A 113 26.21 -12.27 3.22
C THR A 113 25.13 -11.98 2.18
N THR A 114 25.30 -12.46 0.94
CA THR A 114 24.31 -12.30 -0.13
C THR A 114 22.97 -12.93 0.27
N ILE A 115 23.00 -14.16 0.77
CA ILE A 115 21.79 -14.86 1.25
C ILE A 115 21.11 -14.06 2.37
N ALA A 116 21.88 -13.54 3.32
CA ALA A 116 21.32 -12.73 4.42
C ALA A 116 20.64 -11.44 3.91
N VAL A 117 21.27 -10.73 2.97
CA VAL A 117 20.70 -9.52 2.36
C VAL A 117 19.41 -9.84 1.61
N VAL A 118 19.40 -10.90 0.81
CA VAL A 118 18.19 -11.34 0.08
C VAL A 118 17.06 -11.76 1.03
N ALA A 119 17.39 -12.44 2.13
CA ALA A 119 16.41 -12.82 3.15
C ALA A 119 15.80 -11.58 3.85
N VAL A 120 16.64 -10.61 4.22
CA VAL A 120 16.17 -9.35 4.81
C VAL A 120 15.29 -8.58 3.80
N ASP A 121 15.69 -8.51 2.55
CA ASP A 121 14.90 -7.90 1.49
C ASP A 121 13.52 -8.55 1.35
N GLY A 122 13.46 -9.87 1.34
CA GLY A 122 12.19 -10.63 1.34
C GLY A 122 11.29 -10.29 2.53
N MET A 123 11.86 -10.13 3.73
CA MET A 123 11.09 -9.71 4.92
C MET A 123 10.57 -8.27 4.80
N VAL A 124 11.37 -7.36 4.26
CA VAL A 124 10.95 -5.97 4.02
C VAL A 124 9.79 -5.92 3.02
N GLN A 125 9.88 -6.64 1.91
CA GLN A 125 8.80 -6.71 0.93
C GLN A 125 7.52 -7.34 1.51
N ALA A 126 7.64 -8.43 2.28
CA ALA A 126 6.51 -9.04 2.98
C ALA A 126 5.83 -8.07 3.96
N THR A 127 6.62 -7.29 4.70
CA THR A 127 6.10 -6.24 5.59
C THR A 127 5.32 -5.19 4.79
N GLY A 128 5.83 -4.78 3.63
CA GLY A 128 5.12 -3.86 2.72
C GLY A 128 3.77 -4.40 2.26
N VAL A 129 3.68 -5.69 1.95
CA VAL A 129 2.40 -6.36 1.61
C VAL A 129 1.42 -6.33 2.78
N VAL A 130 1.89 -6.64 4.00
CA VAL A 130 1.05 -6.59 5.21
C VAL A 130 0.50 -5.19 5.43
N LEU A 131 1.33 -4.15 5.30
CA LEU A 131 0.89 -2.75 5.43
C LEU A 131 -0.13 -2.36 4.37
N LEU A 132 0.08 -2.78 3.13
CA LEU A 132 -0.85 -2.54 2.03
C LEU A 132 -2.21 -3.19 2.29
N VAL A 133 -2.23 -4.47 2.66
CA VAL A 133 -3.45 -5.20 2.98
C VAL A 133 -4.14 -4.59 4.21
N ALA A 134 -3.38 -4.28 5.26
CA ALA A 134 -3.91 -3.60 6.44
C ALA A 134 -4.52 -2.24 6.08
N GLY A 135 -3.88 -1.47 5.21
CA GLY A 135 -4.40 -0.19 4.74
C GLY A 135 -5.70 -0.29 3.95
N LEU A 136 -5.84 -1.35 3.14
CA LEU A 136 -7.08 -1.64 2.40
C LEU A 136 -8.21 -2.08 3.34
N LEU A 137 -7.90 -2.84 4.39
CA LEU A 137 -8.89 -3.37 5.34
C LEU A 137 -9.23 -2.38 6.45
N SER A 138 -8.34 -1.44 6.79
CA SER A 138 -8.51 -0.43 7.86
C SER A 138 -9.20 0.84 7.37
N GLY A 139 -10.22 0.70 6.51
CA GLY A 139 -11.02 1.83 6.07
C GLY A 139 -11.79 2.46 7.22
N HIS A 140 -11.87 3.79 7.22
CA HIS A 140 -12.72 4.55 8.14
C HIS A 140 -13.84 5.24 7.37
N SER A 141 -14.98 5.40 8.04
CA SER A 141 -16.12 6.09 7.45
C SER A 141 -16.12 7.55 7.89
N GLU A 142 -16.29 8.43 6.93
CA GLU A 142 -16.38 9.86 7.12
C GLU A 142 -17.69 10.39 6.55
N LEU A 143 -18.22 11.47 7.16
CA LEU A 143 -19.32 12.22 6.61
C LEU A 143 -18.76 13.30 5.69
N VAL A 144 -19.09 13.20 4.42
CA VAL A 144 -18.71 14.18 3.41
C VAL A 144 -19.93 15.01 3.04
N ARG A 145 -19.77 16.32 2.97
CA ARG A 145 -20.84 17.25 2.66
C ARG A 145 -21.18 17.20 1.16
N ASP A 146 -22.48 17.14 0.84
CA ASP A 146 -23.01 16.97 -0.51
C ASP A 146 -22.92 18.21 -1.40
N ASP A 147 -22.68 19.38 -0.83
CA ASP A 147 -22.78 20.68 -1.48
C ASP A 147 -21.66 21.01 -2.49
N LEU A 148 -20.62 20.19 -2.57
CA LEU A 148 -19.53 20.38 -3.51
C LEU A 148 -19.15 19.06 -4.22
N GLN A 149 -19.86 18.70 -5.28
CA GLN A 149 -19.42 17.65 -6.19
C GLN A 149 -18.56 18.26 -7.31
N VAL A 150 -17.25 18.00 -7.24
CA VAL A 150 -16.34 18.26 -8.34
C VAL A 150 -16.33 17.03 -9.24
N SER A 151 -16.86 17.12 -10.43
CA SER A 151 -16.83 16.06 -11.44
C SER A 151 -15.80 16.40 -12.51
N ALA A 152 -14.85 15.51 -12.75
CA ALA A 152 -13.96 15.58 -13.91
C ALA A 152 -14.43 14.53 -14.93
N ARG A 153 -14.75 14.97 -16.16
CA ARG A 153 -15.15 14.09 -17.26
C ARG A 153 -14.21 14.29 -18.44
N GLN A 154 -13.64 13.22 -18.92
CA GLN A 154 -12.84 13.25 -20.14
C GLN A 154 -13.78 13.29 -21.35
N ARG A 155 -13.56 14.23 -22.28
CA ARG A 155 -14.29 14.28 -23.54
C ARG A 155 -13.70 13.28 -24.54
N PRO A 156 -14.53 12.61 -25.34
CA PRO A 156 -14.06 11.69 -26.37
C PRO A 156 -13.23 12.38 -27.46
N GLU A 157 -13.36 13.69 -27.61
CA GLU A 157 -12.62 14.51 -28.60
C GLU A 157 -11.31 15.12 -28.05
N GLY A 158 -10.90 14.71 -26.86
CA GLY A 158 -9.74 15.25 -26.12
C GLY A 158 -10.10 16.51 -25.31
N GLY A 159 -9.63 16.54 -24.06
CA GLY A 159 -9.92 17.59 -23.09
C GLY A 159 -10.63 17.08 -21.85
N PHE A 160 -10.67 17.90 -20.80
CA PHE A 160 -11.34 17.59 -19.53
C PHE A 160 -12.40 18.65 -19.25
N ASP A 161 -13.62 18.20 -18.95
CA ASP A 161 -14.64 19.05 -18.34
C ASP A 161 -14.54 18.90 -16.81
N ILE A 162 -14.33 20.01 -16.13
CA ILE A 162 -14.40 20.08 -14.68
C ILE A 162 -15.73 20.75 -14.34
N GLY A 163 -16.68 19.99 -13.82
CA GLY A 163 -17.96 20.48 -13.34
C GLY A 163 -17.98 20.58 -11.82
N VAL A 164 -18.41 21.70 -11.28
CA VAL A 164 -18.73 21.85 -9.86
C VAL A 164 -20.25 21.91 -9.75
N ARG A 165 -20.85 20.93 -9.06
CA ARG A 165 -22.28 20.89 -8.78
C ARG A 165 -22.48 21.16 -7.30
N GLY A 166 -23.15 22.25 -6.96
CA GLY A 166 -23.55 22.57 -5.60
C GLY A 166 -25.07 22.72 -5.55
N SER A 167 -25.70 22.28 -4.47
CA SER A 167 -27.06 22.68 -4.10
C SER A 167 -26.93 23.91 -3.20
N PHE A 168 -27.41 25.05 -3.70
CA PHE A 168 -27.48 26.30 -2.95
C PHE A 168 -28.81 26.42 -2.23
#